data_1e80cf50fbae2a0557be2114f110a21b
#
_entry.id   1e80cf50fbae2a0557be2114f110a21b
#
_cell.length_a   1.000
_cell.length_b   1.000
_cell.length_c   1.000
_cell.angle_alpha   90.00
_cell.angle_beta   90.00
_cell.angle_gamma   90.00
#
_symmetry.space_group_name_H-M   'P 1'
#
loop_
_entity.id
_entity.type
_entity.pdbx_description
1 polymer ?
#
loop_
_entity_poly.entity_id
_entity_poly.type
_entity_poly.pdbx_seq_one_letter_code
_entity_poly.pdbx_strand_id
1 'polypeptide(L)'
;MASTATVAAGQPASRYAIESRYAWLRLAVSLTIMTIGGAGMYAVPVTLPAIEAEFALARGAASLPYTVTMIGFGLGGVLMGRVADRFGVLVPLVAGGMALGAGFVAAGMAPGLWAFCLAQGLLIGLLGTAATFSPLVADTSQWFDRRRGIALAICMSGNYVGGAIWPPVMQHFIESAGWRQTYIGLGVFCLLTIVPLAWLMRPRPPALVTTPQVPGSTAVRSALPMGLRPRTAQALLCVAGVSCCVAMSMPQVHIVAYCADLGFGAARGAEMLAVMLGMGIVSRLVSGWISDRIGGLRTLLLGSVLQGIALLMFLPFDGLVSLYLVSAMFGLFQGGIVPAYALIIREHFPAAEAGARVGMVLMCTLLGMALGGWMSGAIFDLTGSYRAAFLNGIAWNALNLAIVLFLLSRVYAMRGRLGRA
;
A
#
# COMPACT_ATOMS: atom_id res chain seq x y z
N MET A 1 9.98 -61.09 -8.88
CA MET A 1 9.31 -60.65 -7.67
C MET A 1 8.94 -59.19 -7.86
N ALA A 2 7.67 -58.93 -8.22
CA ALA A 2 7.17 -57.63 -8.50
C ALA A 2 6.64 -57.02 -7.18
N SER A 3 7.26 -55.92 -6.75
CA SER A 3 6.78 -55.15 -5.59
C SER A 3 5.69 -54.20 -6.09
N THR A 4 4.46 -54.54 -5.80
CA THR A 4 3.29 -53.70 -5.98
C THR A 4 3.35 -52.51 -5.01
N ALA A 5 3.65 -51.32 -5.54
CA ALA A 5 3.49 -50.09 -4.81
C ALA A 5 1.98 -49.84 -4.61
N THR A 6 1.53 -50.07 -3.37
CA THR A 6 0.17 -49.75 -2.94
C THR A 6 -0.01 -48.22 -2.96
N VAL A 7 -0.75 -47.74 -3.94
CA VAL A 7 -1.27 -46.34 -3.97
C VAL A 7 -2.17 -46.20 -2.76
N ALA A 8 -1.75 -45.42 -1.79
CA ALA A 8 -2.57 -45.04 -0.61
C ALA A 8 -3.78 -44.24 -1.08
N ALA A 9 -4.93 -44.92 -1.15
CA ALA A 9 -6.20 -44.31 -1.41
C ALA A 9 -6.63 -43.41 -0.22
N GLY A 10 -6.95 -42.13 -0.53
CA GLY A 10 -7.98 -41.39 0.16
C GLY A 10 -7.80 -41.10 1.65
N GLN A 11 -6.82 -40.27 2.03
CA GLN A 11 -7.04 -39.48 3.24
C GLN A 11 -8.11 -38.43 2.94
N PRO A 12 -9.16 -38.30 3.78
CA PRO A 12 -10.16 -37.24 3.61
C PRO A 12 -9.43 -35.90 3.60
N ALA A 13 -9.69 -35.09 2.57
CA ALA A 13 -9.08 -33.77 2.43
C ALA A 13 -9.27 -33.00 3.74
N SER A 14 -8.18 -32.73 4.44
CA SER A 14 -8.21 -31.99 5.69
C SER A 14 -8.98 -30.70 5.46
N ARG A 15 -9.93 -30.37 6.35
CA ARG A 15 -10.68 -29.10 6.31
C ARG A 15 -9.77 -27.88 6.17
N TYR A 16 -8.53 -28.02 6.57
CA TYR A 16 -7.47 -27.01 6.53
C TYR A 16 -6.40 -27.27 5.44
N ALA A 17 -6.78 -27.92 4.36
CA ALA A 17 -5.87 -28.12 3.23
C ALA A 17 -5.63 -26.82 2.46
N ILE A 18 -4.52 -26.77 1.70
CA ILE A 18 -4.21 -25.68 0.75
C ILE A 18 -5.36 -25.58 -0.27
N GLU A 19 -5.77 -24.33 -0.58
CA GLU A 19 -6.88 -24.00 -1.51
C GLU A 19 -8.24 -24.62 -1.14
N SER A 20 -8.41 -25.04 0.12
CA SER A 20 -9.70 -25.55 0.64
C SER A 20 -10.75 -24.43 0.76
N ARG A 21 -12.02 -24.82 1.01
CA ARG A 21 -13.09 -23.84 1.32
C ARG A 21 -12.72 -22.93 2.49
N TYR A 22 -12.00 -23.46 3.48
CA TYR A 22 -11.51 -22.69 4.60
C TYR A 22 -10.45 -21.66 4.17
N ALA A 23 -9.53 -21.99 3.24
CA ALA A 23 -8.55 -21.04 2.71
C ALA A 23 -9.24 -19.84 2.02
N TRP A 24 -10.31 -20.07 1.26
CA TRP A 24 -11.10 -19.00 0.66
C TRP A 24 -11.88 -18.16 1.67
N LEU A 25 -12.46 -18.80 2.71
CA LEU A 25 -13.07 -18.06 3.83
C LEU A 25 -12.03 -17.18 4.53
N ARG A 26 -10.85 -17.75 4.78
CA ARG A 26 -9.73 -17.04 5.39
C ARG A 26 -9.27 -15.84 4.54
N LEU A 27 -9.24 -15.99 3.23
CA LEU A 27 -8.96 -14.89 2.30
C LEU A 27 -10.02 -13.79 2.40
N ALA A 28 -11.30 -14.13 2.47
CA ALA A 28 -12.38 -13.17 2.66
C ALA A 28 -12.24 -12.42 4.00
N VAL A 29 -11.90 -13.12 5.08
CA VAL A 29 -11.62 -12.52 6.39
C VAL A 29 -10.40 -11.60 6.32
N SER A 30 -9.33 -12.02 5.64
CA SER A 30 -8.13 -11.19 5.43
C SER A 30 -8.45 -9.91 4.67
N LEU A 31 -9.24 -10.01 3.59
CA LEU A 31 -9.73 -8.85 2.83
C LEU A 31 -10.52 -7.89 3.73
N THR A 32 -11.42 -8.42 4.54
CA THR A 32 -12.25 -7.61 5.45
C THR A 32 -11.41 -6.92 6.52
N ILE A 33 -10.49 -7.64 7.18
CA ILE A 33 -9.60 -7.06 8.18
C ILE A 33 -8.71 -5.98 7.55
N MET A 34 -8.18 -6.23 6.36
CA MET A 34 -7.34 -5.24 5.63
C MET A 34 -8.14 -4.01 5.21
N THR A 35 -9.42 -4.19 4.82
CA THR A 35 -10.34 -3.08 4.52
C THR A 35 -10.60 -2.23 5.75
N ILE A 36 -10.86 -2.85 6.90
CA ILE A 36 -11.08 -2.12 8.17
C ILE A 36 -9.79 -1.43 8.62
N GLY A 37 -8.66 -2.14 8.61
CA GLY A 37 -7.35 -1.60 8.97
C GLY A 37 -6.87 -0.46 8.08
N GLY A 38 -7.33 -0.43 6.82
CA GLY A 38 -7.10 0.65 5.88
C GLY A 38 -7.59 2.02 6.34
N ALA A 39 -8.57 2.06 7.26
CA ALA A 39 -9.02 3.32 7.88
C ALA A 39 -7.85 4.13 8.47
N GLY A 40 -6.84 3.46 9.05
CA GLY A 40 -5.66 4.12 9.61
C GLY A 40 -4.85 4.95 8.60
N MET A 41 -4.83 4.56 7.33
CA MET A 41 -4.14 5.33 6.28
C MET A 41 -4.92 6.54 5.80
N TYR A 42 -6.25 6.43 5.73
CA TYR A 42 -7.09 7.42 5.08
C TYR A 42 -7.79 8.38 6.05
N ALA A 43 -7.70 8.13 7.37
CA ALA A 43 -8.31 8.97 8.38
C ALA A 43 -7.78 10.40 8.37
N VAL A 44 -6.45 10.58 8.33
CA VAL A 44 -5.83 11.92 8.35
C VAL A 44 -6.16 12.74 7.09
N PRO A 45 -6.07 12.23 5.85
CA PRO A 45 -6.49 12.95 4.67
C PRO A 45 -7.92 13.51 4.73
N VAL A 46 -8.85 12.73 5.30
CA VAL A 46 -10.25 13.16 5.45
C VAL A 46 -10.43 14.22 6.53
N THR A 47 -9.74 14.07 7.65
CA THR A 47 -9.86 14.98 8.80
C THR A 47 -8.94 16.20 8.74
N LEU A 48 -8.07 16.27 7.73
CA LEU A 48 -7.05 17.33 7.62
C LEU A 48 -7.62 18.74 7.75
N PRO A 49 -8.72 19.12 7.05
CA PRO A 49 -9.30 20.45 7.20
C PRO A 49 -9.83 20.72 8.63
N ALA A 50 -10.41 19.70 9.28
CA ALA A 50 -10.96 19.85 10.63
C ALA A 50 -9.86 19.99 11.68
N ILE A 51 -8.75 19.26 11.53
CA ILE A 51 -7.57 19.33 12.40
C ILE A 51 -6.87 20.68 12.24
N GLU A 52 -6.72 21.16 11.01
CA GLU A 52 -6.15 22.45 10.68
C GLU A 52 -6.93 23.58 11.35
N ALA A 53 -8.25 23.55 11.24
CA ALA A 53 -9.14 24.56 11.82
C ALA A 53 -9.13 24.52 13.36
N GLU A 54 -9.19 23.33 13.97
CA GLU A 54 -9.28 23.21 15.44
C GLU A 54 -7.98 23.56 16.15
N PHE A 55 -6.84 23.12 15.60
CA PHE A 55 -5.54 23.39 16.22
C PHE A 55 -4.87 24.67 15.69
N ALA A 56 -5.54 25.43 14.82
CA ALA A 56 -5.03 26.65 14.18
C ALA A 56 -3.63 26.42 13.56
N LEU A 57 -3.48 25.35 12.78
CA LEU A 57 -2.21 24.90 12.22
C LEU A 57 -2.06 25.36 10.76
N ALA A 58 -0.81 25.56 10.35
CA ALA A 58 -0.43 25.58 8.93
C ALA A 58 -0.62 24.19 8.32
N ARG A 59 -0.88 24.12 7.02
CA ARG A 59 -1.20 22.87 6.30
C ARG A 59 -0.10 21.82 6.37
N GLY A 60 1.16 22.24 6.31
CA GLY A 60 2.30 21.36 6.50
C GLY A 60 2.33 20.71 7.89
N ALA A 61 2.01 21.48 8.94
CA ALA A 61 1.92 20.94 10.30
C ALA A 61 0.71 19.99 10.45
N ALA A 62 -0.44 20.33 9.87
CA ALA A 62 -1.63 19.48 9.87
C ALA A 62 -1.42 18.15 9.10
N SER A 63 -0.44 18.08 8.21
CA SER A 63 -0.08 16.86 7.47
C SER A 63 0.90 15.94 8.23
N LEU A 64 1.54 16.40 9.31
CA LEU A 64 2.50 15.59 10.10
C LEU A 64 1.89 14.29 10.64
N PRO A 65 0.64 14.24 11.11
CA PRO A 65 0.04 12.98 11.56
C PRO A 65 0.02 11.92 10.47
N TYR A 66 -0.24 12.28 9.21
CA TYR A 66 -0.13 11.36 8.08
C TYR A 66 1.31 10.88 7.86
N THR A 67 2.26 11.81 7.92
CA THR A 67 3.70 11.51 7.77
C THR A 67 4.16 10.47 8.79
N VAL A 68 3.86 10.67 10.07
CA VAL A 68 4.25 9.72 11.13
C VAL A 68 3.49 8.40 11.03
N THR A 69 2.24 8.42 10.52
CA THR A 69 1.47 7.19 10.25
C THR A 69 2.15 6.36 9.16
N MET A 70 2.60 6.97 8.07
CA MET A 70 3.29 6.26 6.98
C MET A 70 4.64 5.70 7.40
N ILE A 71 5.42 6.47 8.16
CA ILE A 71 6.69 6.00 8.74
C ILE A 71 6.42 4.84 9.71
N GLY A 72 5.44 4.99 10.59
CA GLY A 72 5.01 3.94 11.51
C GLY A 72 4.57 2.68 10.78
N PHE A 73 3.74 2.82 9.76
CA PHE A 73 3.27 1.70 8.93
C PHE A 73 4.43 0.94 8.29
N GLY A 74 5.41 1.66 7.73
CA GLY A 74 6.58 1.04 7.13
C GLY A 74 7.42 0.25 8.13
N LEU A 75 7.79 0.86 9.25
CA LEU A 75 8.55 0.22 10.32
C LEU A 75 7.77 -0.93 10.97
N GLY A 76 6.48 -0.71 11.20
CA GLY A 76 5.57 -1.68 11.77
C GLY A 76 5.37 -2.91 10.89
N GLY A 77 5.41 -2.75 9.56
CA GLY A 77 5.32 -3.85 8.62
C GLY A 77 6.43 -4.90 8.83
N VAL A 78 7.66 -4.45 9.08
CA VAL A 78 8.80 -5.33 9.41
C VAL A 78 8.63 -5.94 10.80
N LEU A 79 8.22 -5.15 11.78
CA LEU A 79 8.02 -5.63 13.15
C LEU A 79 6.91 -6.66 13.23
N MET A 80 5.74 -6.37 12.70
CA MET A 80 4.57 -7.25 12.74
C MET A 80 4.76 -8.50 11.89
N GLY A 81 5.53 -8.42 10.78
CA GLY A 81 5.95 -9.59 10.03
C GLY A 81 6.76 -10.56 10.89
N ARG A 82 7.79 -10.07 11.61
CA ARG A 82 8.60 -10.91 12.52
C ARG A 82 7.78 -11.50 13.68
N VAL A 83 6.83 -10.74 14.22
CA VAL A 83 5.90 -11.25 15.25
C VAL A 83 5.04 -12.37 14.68
N ALA A 84 4.53 -12.21 13.46
CA ALA A 84 3.75 -13.25 12.78
C ALA A 84 4.56 -14.51 12.51
N ASP A 85 5.83 -14.37 12.07
CA ASP A 85 6.72 -15.51 11.83
C ASP A 85 6.97 -16.32 13.11
N ARG A 86 7.10 -15.66 14.26
CA ARG A 86 7.38 -16.30 15.54
C ARG A 86 6.15 -16.88 16.23
N PHE A 87 5.05 -16.11 16.27
CA PHE A 87 3.85 -16.41 17.08
C PHE A 87 2.63 -16.81 16.26
N GLY A 88 2.72 -16.74 14.92
CA GLY A 88 1.59 -16.91 14.02
C GLY A 88 0.80 -15.62 13.83
N VAL A 89 -0.09 -15.63 12.82
CA VAL A 89 -0.83 -14.43 12.36
C VAL A 89 -1.82 -13.90 13.39
N LEU A 90 -2.36 -14.76 14.28
CA LEU A 90 -3.36 -14.38 15.29
C LEU A 90 -2.84 -13.29 16.24
N VAL A 91 -1.60 -13.46 16.73
CA VAL A 91 -1.02 -12.55 17.74
C VAL A 91 -0.89 -11.12 17.22
N PRO A 92 -0.22 -10.85 16.07
CA PRO A 92 -0.15 -9.49 15.56
C PRO A 92 -1.52 -8.93 15.17
N LEU A 93 -2.48 -9.74 14.70
CA LEU A 93 -3.82 -9.25 14.36
C LEU A 93 -4.62 -8.80 15.58
N VAL A 94 -4.60 -9.58 16.68
CA VAL A 94 -5.29 -9.19 17.91
C VAL A 94 -4.60 -7.97 18.54
N ALA A 95 -3.28 -8.01 18.71
CA ALA A 95 -2.54 -6.89 19.27
C ALA A 95 -2.68 -5.62 18.41
N GLY A 96 -2.60 -5.78 17.08
CA GLY A 96 -2.77 -4.68 16.13
C GLY A 96 -4.19 -4.13 16.09
N GLY A 97 -5.22 -4.99 16.15
CA GLY A 97 -6.62 -4.56 16.24
C GLY A 97 -6.89 -3.76 17.52
N MET A 98 -6.35 -4.21 18.65
CA MET A 98 -6.42 -3.47 19.93
C MET A 98 -5.66 -2.13 19.83
N ALA A 99 -4.45 -2.13 19.28
CA ALA A 99 -3.66 -0.93 19.12
C ALA A 99 -4.31 0.08 18.15
N LEU A 100 -4.89 -0.40 17.05
CA LEU A 100 -5.61 0.43 16.09
C LEU A 100 -6.83 1.10 16.74
N GLY A 101 -7.64 0.33 17.44
CA GLY A 101 -8.82 0.85 18.13
C GLY A 101 -8.46 1.82 19.27
N ALA A 102 -7.53 1.45 20.14
CA ALA A 102 -7.03 2.33 21.20
C ALA A 102 -6.36 3.59 20.61
N GLY A 103 -5.66 3.46 19.48
CA GLY A 103 -5.03 4.57 18.76
C GLY A 103 -6.04 5.58 18.24
N PHE A 104 -7.13 5.13 17.65
CA PHE A 104 -8.22 6.00 17.20
C PHE A 104 -8.91 6.70 18.38
N VAL A 105 -9.18 5.99 19.48
CA VAL A 105 -9.74 6.59 20.69
C VAL A 105 -8.77 7.65 21.26
N ALA A 106 -7.49 7.31 21.40
CA ALA A 106 -6.47 8.25 21.89
C ALA A 106 -6.31 9.48 20.99
N ALA A 107 -6.35 9.28 19.67
CA ALA A 107 -6.31 10.36 18.68
C ALA A 107 -7.53 11.28 18.80
N GLY A 108 -8.74 10.71 18.94
CA GLY A 108 -9.97 11.49 19.17
C GLY A 108 -9.99 12.29 20.47
N MET A 109 -9.24 11.83 21.47
CA MET A 109 -9.09 12.50 22.78
C MET A 109 -7.83 13.39 22.87
N ALA A 110 -7.03 13.48 21.81
CA ALA A 110 -5.76 14.20 21.84
C ALA A 110 -5.95 15.71 22.14
N PRO A 111 -5.23 16.26 23.14
CA PRO A 111 -5.35 17.67 23.49
C PRO A 111 -4.62 18.61 22.53
N GLY A 112 -3.79 18.08 21.63
CA GLY A 112 -3.02 18.87 20.67
C GLY A 112 -2.30 18.00 19.65
N LEU A 113 -1.63 18.68 18.70
CA LEU A 113 -0.99 18.05 17.54
C LEU A 113 -0.02 16.92 17.91
N TRP A 114 0.84 17.10 18.90
CA TRP A 114 1.88 16.11 19.24
C TRP A 114 1.29 14.82 19.82
N ALA A 115 0.27 14.94 20.70
CA ALA A 115 -0.45 13.77 21.22
C ALA A 115 -1.17 13.04 20.08
N PHE A 116 -1.77 13.79 19.16
CA PHE A 116 -2.39 13.24 17.96
C PHE A 116 -1.37 12.52 17.06
N CYS A 117 -0.21 13.14 16.81
CA CYS A 117 0.89 12.52 16.06
C CYS A 117 1.40 11.23 16.71
N LEU A 118 1.54 11.20 18.04
CA LEU A 118 1.96 9.98 18.74
C LEU A 118 0.94 8.86 18.59
N ALA A 119 -0.35 9.15 18.76
CA ALA A 119 -1.42 8.17 18.56
C ALA A 119 -1.44 7.66 17.11
N GLN A 120 -1.32 8.55 16.15
CA GLN A 120 -1.30 8.23 14.72
C GLN A 120 -0.06 7.41 14.32
N GLY A 121 1.14 7.84 14.71
CA GLY A 121 2.39 7.18 14.32
C GLY A 121 2.59 5.84 15.02
N LEU A 122 2.42 5.80 16.34
CA LEU A 122 2.77 4.64 17.16
C LEU A 122 1.62 3.61 17.21
N LEU A 123 0.42 4.05 17.61
CA LEU A 123 -0.69 3.11 17.81
C LEU A 123 -1.37 2.75 16.49
N ILE A 124 -1.72 3.73 15.67
CA ILE A 124 -2.42 3.50 14.40
C ILE A 124 -1.46 2.98 13.34
N GLY A 125 -0.34 3.68 13.07
CA GLY A 125 0.59 3.33 12.00
C GLY A 125 1.42 2.09 12.30
N LEU A 126 2.28 2.17 13.35
CA LEU A 126 3.28 1.15 13.67
C LEU A 126 2.66 -0.16 14.14
N LEU A 127 1.71 -0.12 15.04
CA LEU A 127 1.13 -1.30 15.64
C LEU A 127 -0.17 -1.73 14.92
N GLY A 128 -1.06 -0.81 14.60
CA GLY A 128 -2.39 -1.10 14.09
C GLY A 128 -2.42 -1.45 12.61
N THR A 129 -2.26 -0.45 11.75
CA THR A 129 -2.35 -0.61 10.27
C THR A 129 -1.32 -1.61 9.74
N ALA A 130 -0.10 -1.59 10.29
CA ALA A 130 0.95 -2.53 9.90
C ALA A 130 0.58 -3.99 10.20
N ALA A 131 -0.07 -4.26 11.34
CA ALA A 131 -0.50 -5.60 11.70
C ALA A 131 -1.63 -6.12 10.82
N THR A 132 -2.49 -5.23 10.32
CA THR A 132 -3.60 -5.61 9.42
C THR A 132 -3.18 -5.72 7.95
N PHE A 133 -1.91 -5.50 7.61
CA PHE A 133 -1.41 -5.60 6.24
C PHE A 133 -0.35 -6.70 6.08
N SER A 134 0.86 -6.50 6.61
CA SER A 134 2.01 -7.39 6.35
C SER A 134 1.79 -8.84 6.77
N PRO A 135 1.27 -9.14 7.98
CA PRO A 135 0.99 -10.51 8.40
C PRO A 135 -0.07 -11.21 7.54
N LEU A 136 -1.10 -10.47 7.08
CA LEU A 136 -2.16 -11.04 6.24
C LEU A 136 -1.66 -11.42 4.85
N VAL A 137 -0.79 -10.60 4.25
CA VAL A 137 -0.17 -10.90 2.97
C VAL A 137 0.73 -12.15 3.08
N ALA A 138 1.54 -12.23 4.14
CA ALA A 138 2.39 -13.38 4.40
C ALA A 138 1.57 -14.65 4.64
N ASP A 139 0.55 -14.59 5.48
CA ASP A 139 -0.34 -15.71 5.77
C ASP A 139 -1.09 -16.19 4.51
N THR A 140 -1.71 -15.30 3.75
CA THR A 140 -2.41 -15.64 2.50
C THR A 140 -1.50 -16.41 1.55
N SER A 141 -0.22 -16.05 1.49
CA SER A 141 0.74 -16.71 0.62
C SER A 141 1.01 -18.18 0.99
N GLN A 142 0.71 -18.60 2.21
CA GLN A 142 0.90 -19.97 2.71
C GLN A 142 -0.33 -20.86 2.51
N TRP A 143 -1.51 -20.28 2.30
CA TRP A 143 -2.76 -21.03 2.09
C TRP A 143 -3.10 -21.27 0.62
N PHE A 144 -2.36 -20.67 -0.31
CA PHE A 144 -2.56 -20.82 -1.75
C PHE A 144 -1.25 -21.16 -2.44
N ASP A 145 -1.31 -22.12 -3.37
CA ASP A 145 -0.18 -22.53 -4.21
C ASP A 145 -0.44 -22.23 -5.68
N ARG A 146 -1.39 -22.91 -6.31
CA ARG A 146 -1.74 -22.73 -7.73
C ARG A 146 -2.34 -21.36 -8.02
N ARG A 147 -3.14 -20.81 -7.08
CA ARG A 147 -3.84 -19.53 -7.19
C ARG A 147 -3.25 -18.44 -6.31
N ARG A 148 -1.98 -18.59 -5.91
CA ARG A 148 -1.30 -17.69 -4.97
C ARG A 148 -1.30 -16.23 -5.43
N GLY A 149 -1.04 -15.98 -6.72
CA GLY A 149 -1.02 -14.62 -7.27
C GLY A 149 -2.37 -13.91 -7.15
N ILE A 150 -3.45 -14.60 -7.53
CA ILE A 150 -4.81 -14.06 -7.45
C ILE A 150 -5.26 -13.86 -6.00
N ALA A 151 -4.93 -14.78 -5.10
CA ALA A 151 -5.26 -14.67 -3.69
C ALA A 151 -4.55 -13.49 -3.03
N LEU A 152 -3.27 -13.27 -3.34
CA LEU A 152 -2.52 -12.11 -2.88
C LEU A 152 -3.08 -10.80 -3.45
N ALA A 153 -3.45 -10.78 -4.73
CA ALA A 153 -4.05 -9.60 -5.34
C ALA A 153 -5.38 -9.23 -4.67
N ILE A 154 -6.25 -10.22 -4.40
CA ILE A 154 -7.51 -10.02 -3.67
C ILE A 154 -7.24 -9.50 -2.25
N CYS A 155 -6.36 -10.15 -1.49
CA CYS A 155 -6.00 -9.74 -0.14
C CYS A 155 -5.53 -8.28 -0.11
N MET A 156 -4.54 -7.94 -0.94
CA MET A 156 -3.96 -6.59 -0.99
C MET A 156 -4.92 -5.52 -1.51
N SER A 157 -5.98 -5.91 -2.24
CA SER A 157 -7.03 -4.98 -2.67
C SER A 157 -7.84 -4.44 -1.50
N GLY A 158 -7.84 -5.10 -0.34
CA GLY A 158 -8.54 -4.64 0.86
C GLY A 158 -8.15 -3.23 1.28
N ASN A 159 -6.88 -2.85 1.12
CA ASN A 159 -6.45 -1.49 1.42
C ASN A 159 -7.11 -0.44 0.51
N TYR A 160 -7.23 -0.72 -0.79
CA TYR A 160 -7.93 0.17 -1.72
C TYR A 160 -9.45 0.17 -1.51
N VAL A 161 -10.03 -0.99 -1.17
CA VAL A 161 -11.45 -1.09 -0.79
C VAL A 161 -11.70 -0.23 0.45
N GLY A 162 -10.83 -0.31 1.47
CA GLY A 162 -10.87 0.58 2.62
C GLY A 162 -10.80 2.05 2.22
N GLY A 163 -9.88 2.39 1.33
CA GLY A 163 -9.75 3.74 0.80
C GLY A 163 -10.95 4.24 -0.02
N ALA A 164 -11.70 3.34 -0.66
CA ALA A 164 -12.93 3.69 -1.35
C ALA A 164 -14.13 3.86 -0.40
N ILE A 165 -14.14 3.16 0.73
CA ILE A 165 -15.27 3.15 1.68
C ILE A 165 -15.10 4.19 2.78
N TRP A 166 -13.93 4.25 3.42
CA TRP A 166 -13.74 5.05 4.63
C TRP A 166 -13.84 6.57 4.42
N PRO A 167 -13.31 7.19 3.35
CA PRO A 167 -13.39 8.63 3.20
C PRO A 167 -14.83 9.18 3.23
N PRO A 168 -15.78 8.73 2.41
CA PRO A 168 -17.15 9.25 2.46
C PRO A 168 -17.88 8.87 3.76
N VAL A 169 -17.63 7.67 4.31
CA VAL A 169 -18.22 7.25 5.59
C VAL A 169 -17.75 8.14 6.73
N MET A 170 -16.44 8.36 6.85
CA MET A 170 -15.87 9.23 7.88
C MET A 170 -16.35 10.67 7.72
N GLN A 171 -16.37 11.19 6.49
CA GLN A 171 -16.81 12.56 6.24
C GLN A 171 -18.26 12.80 6.68
N HIS A 172 -19.14 11.84 6.41
CA HIS A 172 -20.54 11.89 6.87
C HIS A 172 -20.65 12.01 8.41
N PHE A 173 -19.86 11.23 9.15
CA PHE A 173 -19.83 11.30 10.61
C PHE A 173 -19.10 12.56 11.12
N ILE A 174 -18.09 13.06 10.43
CA ILE A 174 -17.41 14.30 10.77
C ILE A 174 -18.38 15.49 10.69
N GLU A 175 -19.23 15.53 9.67
CA GLU A 175 -20.23 16.59 9.50
C GLU A 175 -21.35 16.54 10.55
N SER A 176 -21.75 15.34 10.98
CA SER A 176 -22.84 15.16 11.93
C SER A 176 -22.44 15.20 13.39
N ALA A 177 -21.28 14.63 13.75
CA ALA A 177 -20.83 14.44 15.13
C ALA A 177 -19.47 15.07 15.46
N GLY A 178 -18.78 15.60 14.43
CA GLY A 178 -17.42 16.11 14.56
C GLY A 178 -16.34 15.02 14.46
N TRP A 179 -15.12 15.45 14.11
CA TRP A 179 -14.02 14.50 13.83
C TRP A 179 -13.57 13.70 15.06
N ARG A 180 -13.61 14.28 16.26
CA ARG A 180 -13.21 13.60 17.50
C ARG A 180 -14.11 12.41 17.80
N GLN A 181 -15.43 12.60 17.73
CA GLN A 181 -16.40 11.53 17.96
C GLN A 181 -16.33 10.47 16.85
N THR A 182 -16.07 10.87 15.63
CA THR A 182 -15.85 9.96 14.50
C THR A 182 -14.64 9.06 14.76
N TYR A 183 -13.52 9.61 15.24
CA TYR A 183 -12.34 8.83 15.61
C TYR A 183 -12.63 7.84 16.75
N ILE A 184 -13.29 8.29 17.83
CA ILE A 184 -13.65 7.42 18.95
C ILE A 184 -14.57 6.28 18.49
N GLY A 185 -15.61 6.61 17.69
CA GLY A 185 -16.51 5.63 17.11
C GLY A 185 -15.81 4.62 16.20
N LEU A 186 -14.89 5.10 15.34
CA LEU A 186 -14.08 4.24 14.49
C LEU A 186 -13.16 3.33 15.32
N GLY A 187 -12.59 3.84 16.41
CA GLY A 187 -11.78 3.06 17.34
C GLY A 187 -12.56 1.91 17.96
N VAL A 188 -13.74 2.19 18.48
CA VAL A 188 -14.66 1.17 19.03
C VAL A 188 -15.05 0.14 17.96
N PHE A 189 -15.39 0.62 16.76
CA PHE A 189 -15.72 -0.26 15.63
C PHE A 189 -14.55 -1.19 15.27
N CYS A 190 -13.33 -0.68 15.18
CA CYS A 190 -12.14 -1.50 14.91
C CYS A 190 -11.92 -2.57 15.97
N LEU A 191 -12.05 -2.23 17.26
CA LEU A 191 -11.94 -3.18 18.36
C LEU A 191 -12.96 -4.30 18.27
N LEU A 192 -14.22 -3.94 18.07
CA LEU A 192 -15.34 -4.89 18.05
C LEU A 192 -15.37 -5.76 16.80
N THR A 193 -14.70 -5.35 15.71
CA THR A 193 -14.71 -6.09 14.43
C THR A 193 -13.41 -6.86 14.18
N ILE A 194 -12.25 -6.22 14.30
CA ILE A 194 -10.96 -6.85 13.97
C ILE A 194 -10.65 -7.98 14.95
N VAL A 195 -10.85 -7.78 16.25
CA VAL A 195 -10.49 -8.79 17.26
C VAL A 195 -11.29 -10.09 17.10
N PRO A 196 -12.63 -10.06 16.96
CA PRO A 196 -13.40 -11.30 16.67
C PRO A 196 -13.03 -11.92 15.32
N LEU A 197 -12.82 -11.12 14.26
CA LEU A 197 -12.43 -11.65 12.96
C LEU A 197 -11.05 -12.32 13.01
N ALA A 198 -10.11 -11.77 13.80
CA ALA A 198 -8.80 -12.38 14.00
C ALA A 198 -8.88 -13.79 14.59
N TRP A 199 -9.86 -14.09 15.45
CA TRP A 199 -10.05 -15.43 15.99
C TRP A 199 -10.39 -16.48 14.94
N LEU A 200 -11.03 -16.10 13.83
CA LEU A 200 -11.25 -16.98 12.68
C LEU A 200 -9.95 -17.38 11.99
N MET A 201 -8.86 -16.62 12.23
CA MET A 201 -7.53 -16.86 11.68
C MET A 201 -6.65 -17.76 12.56
N ARG A 202 -7.18 -18.33 13.66
CA ARG A 202 -6.44 -19.15 14.63
C ARG A 202 -5.77 -20.41 14.06
N PRO A 203 -6.37 -21.18 13.13
CA PRO A 203 -5.71 -22.35 12.56
C PRO A 203 -4.41 -21.96 11.84
N ARG A 204 -3.36 -22.73 12.09
CA ARG A 204 -2.08 -22.56 11.43
C ARG A 204 -2.13 -23.13 10.00
N PRO A 205 -1.41 -22.54 9.05
CA PRO A 205 -1.29 -23.12 7.71
C PRO A 205 -0.73 -24.54 7.78
N PRO A 206 -1.17 -25.44 6.88
CA PRO A 206 -0.57 -26.77 6.78
C PRO A 206 0.92 -26.62 6.52
N ALA A 207 1.73 -27.45 7.19
CA ALA A 207 3.16 -27.47 6.94
C ALA A 207 3.37 -27.70 5.44
N LEU A 208 3.92 -26.72 4.74
CA LEU A 208 4.38 -26.91 3.38
C LEU A 208 5.42 -28.02 3.47
N VAL A 209 5.15 -29.17 2.85
CA VAL A 209 6.18 -30.13 2.56
C VAL A 209 7.14 -29.41 1.64
N THR A 210 8.17 -28.82 2.23
CA THR A 210 9.28 -28.28 1.47
C THR A 210 9.85 -29.47 0.71
N THR A 211 9.46 -29.61 -0.55
CA THR A 211 10.23 -30.45 -1.47
C THR A 211 11.67 -29.97 -1.32
N PRO A 212 12.61 -30.85 -0.94
CA PRO A 212 14.01 -30.46 -0.86
C PRO A 212 14.35 -29.82 -2.19
N GLN A 213 14.77 -28.56 -2.16
CA GLN A 213 15.34 -27.93 -3.35
C GLN A 213 16.46 -28.86 -3.76
N VAL A 214 16.29 -29.52 -4.89
CA VAL A 214 17.34 -30.39 -5.46
C VAL A 214 18.59 -29.51 -5.55
N PRO A 215 19.68 -29.84 -4.84
CA PRO A 215 20.95 -29.15 -4.98
C PRO A 215 21.42 -29.43 -6.41
N GLY A 216 21.20 -28.53 -7.33
CA GLY A 216 21.54 -28.74 -8.74
C GLY A 216 20.70 -27.98 -9.75
N SER A 217 19.62 -27.28 -9.36
CA SER A 217 19.03 -26.34 -10.27
C SER A 217 20.03 -25.20 -10.46
N THR A 218 20.73 -25.31 -11.58
CA THR A 218 21.69 -24.37 -12.15
C THR A 218 21.64 -23.01 -11.48
N ALA A 219 22.72 -22.71 -10.73
CA ALA A 219 23.06 -21.35 -10.36
C ALA A 219 22.81 -20.49 -11.60
N VAL A 220 21.67 -19.76 -11.59
CA VAL A 220 21.48 -18.69 -12.54
C VAL A 220 22.71 -17.83 -12.34
N ARG A 221 23.62 -17.91 -13.29
CA ARG A 221 24.83 -17.09 -13.39
C ARG A 221 24.50 -15.75 -12.79
N SER A 222 25.35 -15.27 -11.91
CA SER A 222 25.33 -13.93 -11.31
C SER A 222 25.42 -12.87 -12.40
N ALA A 223 24.39 -12.83 -13.23
CA ALA A 223 24.18 -11.76 -14.19
C ALA A 223 23.91 -10.50 -13.35
N LEU A 224 24.74 -9.49 -13.56
CA LEU A 224 24.56 -8.20 -12.92
C LEU A 224 23.11 -7.75 -13.17
N PRO A 225 22.30 -7.48 -12.13
CA PRO A 225 20.90 -7.08 -12.32
C PRO A 225 20.86 -5.83 -13.16
N MET A 226 20.19 -5.91 -14.32
CA MET A 226 20.10 -4.81 -15.29
C MET A 226 21.49 -4.27 -15.75
N GLY A 227 22.55 -5.10 -15.71
CA GLY A 227 23.93 -4.70 -16.04
C GLY A 227 24.57 -3.73 -15.05
N LEU A 228 24.06 -3.66 -13.83
CA LEU A 228 24.53 -2.81 -12.75
C LEU A 228 24.96 -3.67 -11.54
N ARG A 229 25.80 -3.10 -10.68
CA ARG A 229 26.08 -3.71 -9.38
C ARG A 229 24.76 -3.83 -8.58
N PRO A 230 24.50 -4.96 -7.86
CA PRO A 230 23.24 -5.16 -7.16
C PRO A 230 22.86 -4.03 -6.19
N ARG A 231 23.83 -3.44 -5.50
CA ARG A 231 23.62 -2.28 -4.61
C ARG A 231 23.16 -1.04 -5.38
N THR A 232 23.74 -0.77 -6.55
CA THR A 232 23.37 0.38 -7.39
C THR A 232 21.96 0.21 -7.96
N ALA A 233 21.65 -0.98 -8.49
CA ALA A 233 20.32 -1.29 -8.99
C ALA A 233 19.26 -1.15 -7.89
N GLN A 234 19.54 -1.66 -6.68
CA GLN A 234 18.68 -1.53 -5.52
C GLN A 234 18.47 -0.06 -5.12
N ALA A 235 19.54 0.75 -5.04
CA ALA A 235 19.47 2.15 -4.69
C ALA A 235 18.64 2.95 -5.71
N LEU A 236 18.80 2.70 -7.01
CA LEU A 236 18.00 3.34 -8.06
C LEU A 236 16.51 2.98 -7.93
N LEU A 237 16.18 1.71 -7.64
CA LEU A 237 14.79 1.31 -7.41
C LEU A 237 14.22 1.94 -6.13
N CYS A 238 15.01 2.11 -5.07
CA CYS A 238 14.59 2.82 -3.87
C CYS A 238 14.31 4.30 -4.15
N VAL A 239 15.21 4.99 -4.86
CA VAL A 239 15.00 6.40 -5.24
C VAL A 239 13.79 6.54 -6.16
N ALA A 240 13.62 5.66 -7.15
CA ALA A 240 12.45 5.65 -8.01
C ALA A 240 11.16 5.43 -7.18
N GLY A 241 11.18 4.50 -6.21
CA GLY A 241 10.06 4.25 -5.30
C GLY A 241 9.69 5.46 -4.45
N VAL A 242 10.68 6.15 -3.86
CA VAL A 242 10.45 7.44 -3.17
C VAL A 242 9.83 8.44 -4.12
N SER A 243 10.42 8.62 -5.30
CA SER A 243 10.02 9.65 -6.26
C SER A 243 8.59 9.46 -6.77
N CYS A 244 8.21 8.24 -7.14
CA CYS A 244 6.85 7.98 -7.60
C CYS A 244 5.82 8.18 -6.48
N CYS A 245 6.17 7.81 -5.23
CA CYS A 245 5.24 7.90 -4.11
C CYS A 245 5.13 9.31 -3.52
N VAL A 246 6.16 10.15 -3.63
CA VAL A 246 6.03 11.60 -3.38
C VAL A 246 4.99 12.19 -4.33
N ALA A 247 5.09 11.88 -5.63
CA ALA A 247 4.12 12.34 -6.62
C ALA A 247 2.70 11.81 -6.38
N MET A 248 2.59 10.56 -5.89
CA MET A 248 1.33 9.88 -5.61
C MET A 248 0.61 10.47 -4.39
N SER A 249 1.34 10.83 -3.35
CA SER A 249 0.74 11.23 -2.07
C SER A 249 0.10 12.62 -2.12
N MET A 250 0.55 13.51 -3.00
CA MET A 250 -0.01 14.86 -3.10
C MET A 250 -1.54 14.85 -3.32
N PRO A 251 -2.10 14.25 -4.39
CA PRO A 251 -3.54 14.19 -4.56
C PRO A 251 -4.23 13.37 -3.47
N GLN A 252 -3.65 12.25 -3.04
CA GLN A 252 -4.28 11.38 -2.05
C GLN A 252 -4.45 12.01 -0.67
N VAL A 253 -3.51 12.85 -0.25
CA VAL A 253 -3.53 13.47 1.09
C VAL A 253 -4.32 14.78 1.07
N HIS A 254 -4.19 15.55 -0.01
CA HIS A 254 -4.68 16.93 -0.04
C HIS A 254 -5.95 17.16 -0.85
N ILE A 255 -6.51 16.15 -1.55
CA ILE A 255 -7.71 16.33 -2.38
C ILE A 255 -8.91 16.83 -1.58
N VAL A 256 -9.05 16.39 -0.31
CA VAL A 256 -10.15 16.82 0.56
C VAL A 256 -10.01 18.30 0.92
N ALA A 257 -8.81 18.71 1.33
CA ALA A 257 -8.50 20.10 1.64
C ALA A 257 -8.55 20.99 0.39
N TYR A 258 -8.05 20.50 -0.74
CA TYR A 258 -8.09 21.20 -2.03
C TYR A 258 -9.53 21.49 -2.49
N CYS A 259 -10.43 20.50 -2.38
CA CYS A 259 -11.83 20.71 -2.69
C CYS A 259 -12.52 21.71 -1.74
N ALA A 260 -12.15 21.70 -0.45
CA ALA A 260 -12.64 22.66 0.51
C ALA A 260 -12.18 24.09 0.17
N ASP A 261 -10.91 24.27 -0.20
CA ASP A 261 -10.33 25.56 -0.62
C ASP A 261 -10.97 26.11 -1.91
N LEU A 262 -11.37 25.24 -2.84
CA LEU A 262 -12.09 25.60 -4.06
C LEU A 262 -13.58 25.90 -3.82
N GLY A 263 -14.06 25.76 -2.57
CA GLY A 263 -15.46 26.04 -2.20
C GLY A 263 -16.43 24.89 -2.48
N PHE A 264 -15.97 23.71 -2.92
CA PHE A 264 -16.82 22.54 -3.15
C PHE A 264 -17.15 21.76 -1.87
N GLY A 265 -16.42 22.04 -0.79
CA GLY A 265 -16.58 21.39 0.50
C GLY A 265 -15.80 20.07 0.63
N ALA A 266 -15.51 19.67 1.89
CA ALA A 266 -14.73 18.49 2.21
C ALA A 266 -15.43 17.18 1.79
N ALA A 267 -16.77 17.14 1.79
CA ALA A 267 -17.53 15.96 1.38
C ALA A 267 -17.23 15.56 -0.07
N ARG A 268 -17.19 16.52 -0.99
CA ARG A 268 -16.84 16.25 -2.40
C ARG A 268 -15.40 15.78 -2.56
N GLY A 269 -14.48 16.32 -1.75
CA GLY A 269 -13.10 15.84 -1.70
C GLY A 269 -12.98 14.40 -1.20
N ALA A 270 -13.74 14.03 -0.18
CA ALA A 270 -13.78 12.65 0.32
C ALA A 270 -14.36 11.66 -0.71
N GLU A 271 -15.41 12.07 -1.45
CA GLU A 271 -15.95 11.29 -2.58
C GLU A 271 -14.91 11.13 -3.69
N MET A 272 -14.17 12.19 -4.05
CA MET A 272 -13.10 12.13 -5.05
C MET A 272 -11.96 11.20 -4.63
N LEU A 273 -11.57 11.22 -3.35
CA LEU A 273 -10.60 10.28 -2.80
C LEU A 273 -11.09 8.84 -2.88
N ALA A 274 -12.38 8.61 -2.58
CA ALA A 274 -13.00 7.29 -2.69
C ALA A 274 -13.03 6.79 -4.14
N VAL A 275 -13.39 7.63 -5.09
CA VAL A 275 -13.37 7.31 -6.54
C VAL A 275 -11.94 7.01 -6.99
N MET A 276 -10.96 7.83 -6.60
CA MET A 276 -9.53 7.62 -6.90
C MET A 276 -9.06 6.25 -6.44
N LEU A 277 -9.34 5.87 -5.19
CA LEU A 277 -8.91 4.61 -4.61
C LEU A 277 -9.72 3.42 -5.14
N GLY A 278 -11.01 3.61 -5.41
CA GLY A 278 -11.85 2.63 -6.08
C GLY A 278 -11.32 2.27 -7.49
N MET A 279 -10.99 3.28 -8.30
CA MET A 279 -10.35 3.06 -9.61
C MET A 279 -8.95 2.44 -9.49
N GLY A 280 -8.26 2.66 -8.38
CA GLY A 280 -7.01 2.00 -8.05
C GLY A 280 -7.11 0.47 -7.94
N ILE A 281 -8.28 -0.08 -7.55
CA ILE A 281 -8.53 -1.53 -7.55
C ILE A 281 -8.48 -2.06 -8.99
N VAL A 282 -9.20 -1.40 -9.91
CA VAL A 282 -9.21 -1.75 -11.34
C VAL A 282 -7.80 -1.68 -11.92
N SER A 283 -7.10 -0.57 -11.63
CA SER A 283 -5.71 -0.37 -12.02
C SER A 283 -4.80 -1.52 -11.59
N ARG A 284 -4.91 -1.96 -10.34
CA ARG A 284 -4.08 -3.02 -9.78
C ARG A 284 -4.28 -4.35 -10.51
N LEU A 285 -5.53 -4.71 -10.81
CA LEU A 285 -5.86 -5.94 -11.53
C LEU A 285 -5.37 -5.89 -12.98
N VAL A 286 -5.65 -4.79 -13.68
CA VAL A 286 -5.24 -4.59 -15.08
C VAL A 286 -3.72 -4.53 -15.21
N SER A 287 -3.04 -3.82 -14.31
CA SER A 287 -1.57 -3.73 -14.31
C SER A 287 -0.90 -5.07 -14.00
N GLY A 288 -1.50 -5.91 -13.15
CA GLY A 288 -1.04 -7.28 -12.93
C GLY A 288 -1.05 -8.08 -14.24
N TRP A 289 -2.18 -8.05 -14.96
CA TRP A 289 -2.30 -8.73 -16.25
C TRP A 289 -1.36 -8.16 -17.34
N ILE A 290 -1.14 -6.84 -17.36
CA ILE A 290 -0.18 -6.20 -18.25
C ILE A 290 1.24 -6.65 -17.91
N SER A 291 1.59 -6.67 -16.62
CA SER A 291 2.93 -7.00 -16.15
C SER A 291 3.35 -8.43 -16.49
N ASP A 292 2.41 -9.38 -16.51
CA ASP A 292 2.65 -10.75 -16.95
C ASP A 292 3.07 -10.85 -18.42
N ARG A 293 2.70 -9.86 -19.25
CA ARG A 293 3.02 -9.83 -20.69
C ARG A 293 4.23 -9.02 -21.05
N ILE A 294 4.40 -7.84 -20.43
CA ILE A 294 5.45 -6.89 -20.83
C ILE A 294 6.60 -6.78 -19.80
N GLY A 295 6.45 -7.43 -18.64
CA GLY A 295 7.41 -7.41 -17.53
C GLY A 295 7.32 -6.17 -16.63
N GLY A 296 7.96 -6.25 -15.45
CA GLY A 296 7.83 -5.25 -14.39
C GLY A 296 8.30 -3.85 -14.77
N LEU A 297 9.46 -3.71 -15.42
CA LEU A 297 10.03 -2.40 -15.79
C LEU A 297 9.16 -1.63 -16.80
N ARG A 298 8.61 -2.31 -17.80
CA ARG A 298 7.74 -1.66 -18.79
C ARG A 298 6.38 -1.28 -18.18
N THR A 299 5.86 -2.11 -17.28
CA THR A 299 4.63 -1.80 -16.54
C THR A 299 4.84 -0.60 -15.62
N LEU A 300 5.98 -0.52 -14.93
CA LEU A 300 6.34 0.63 -14.12
C LEU A 300 6.45 1.90 -14.97
N LEU A 301 7.10 1.82 -16.14
CA LEU A 301 7.20 2.96 -17.07
C LEU A 301 5.81 3.44 -17.51
N LEU A 302 4.95 2.51 -17.95
CA LEU A 302 3.59 2.84 -18.37
C LEU A 302 2.80 3.54 -17.27
N GLY A 303 2.78 2.96 -16.06
CA GLY A 303 2.11 3.56 -14.90
C GLY A 303 2.65 4.94 -14.55
N SER A 304 3.98 5.12 -14.59
CA SER A 304 4.63 6.40 -14.27
C SER A 304 4.34 7.49 -15.32
N VAL A 305 4.29 7.15 -16.60
CA VAL A 305 3.87 8.09 -17.67
C VAL A 305 2.42 8.51 -17.47
N LEU A 306 1.53 7.55 -17.26
CA LEU A 306 0.11 7.81 -17.05
C LEU A 306 -0.14 8.62 -15.76
N GLN A 307 0.59 8.33 -14.68
CA GLN A 307 0.56 9.13 -13.45
C GLN A 307 0.99 10.59 -13.70
N GLY A 308 2.05 10.80 -14.48
CA GLY A 308 2.50 12.13 -14.86
C GLY A 308 1.45 12.89 -15.66
N ILE A 309 0.78 12.23 -16.60
CA ILE A 309 -0.33 12.82 -17.37
C ILE A 309 -1.47 13.23 -16.43
N ALA A 310 -1.88 12.35 -15.51
CA ALA A 310 -2.96 12.68 -14.57
C ALA A 310 -2.58 13.84 -13.63
N LEU A 311 -1.33 13.93 -13.16
CA LEU A 311 -0.85 15.07 -12.37
C LEU A 311 -0.87 16.38 -13.18
N LEU A 312 -0.49 16.34 -14.46
CA LEU A 312 -0.58 17.50 -15.35
C LEU A 312 -2.04 17.97 -15.54
N MET A 313 -3.01 17.05 -15.54
CA MET A 313 -4.43 17.39 -15.68
C MET A 313 -4.99 18.12 -14.45
N PHE A 314 -4.41 17.97 -13.27
CA PHE A 314 -4.80 18.79 -12.10
C PHE A 314 -4.43 20.28 -12.23
N LEU A 315 -3.57 20.69 -13.16
CA LEU A 315 -3.13 22.07 -13.31
C LEU A 315 -4.18 22.97 -14.00
N PRO A 316 -4.79 22.57 -15.15
CA PRO A 316 -5.79 23.37 -15.85
C PRO A 316 -7.23 23.09 -15.44
N PHE A 317 -7.50 21.98 -14.74
CA PHE A 317 -8.86 21.52 -14.46
C PHE A 317 -9.18 21.59 -12.96
N ASP A 318 -9.84 22.66 -12.55
CA ASP A 318 -10.25 22.93 -11.17
C ASP A 318 -11.79 22.91 -10.96
N GLY A 319 -12.56 22.64 -12.00
CA GLY A 319 -14.01 22.48 -11.91
C GLY A 319 -14.42 21.16 -11.25
N LEU A 320 -15.60 21.13 -10.60
CA LEU A 320 -16.09 19.98 -9.83
C LEU A 320 -16.08 18.68 -10.66
N VAL A 321 -16.71 18.68 -11.84
CA VAL A 321 -16.79 17.48 -12.70
C VAL A 321 -15.42 17.06 -13.21
N SER A 322 -14.59 18.02 -13.62
CA SER A 322 -13.24 17.71 -14.10
C SER A 322 -12.36 17.11 -13.00
N LEU A 323 -12.47 17.57 -11.75
CA LEU A 323 -11.74 17.00 -10.63
C LEU A 323 -12.16 15.56 -10.32
N TYR A 324 -13.44 15.21 -10.43
CA TYR A 324 -13.89 13.81 -10.34
C TYR A 324 -13.25 12.94 -11.42
N LEU A 325 -13.27 13.41 -12.68
CA LEU A 325 -12.67 12.68 -13.81
C LEU A 325 -11.16 12.52 -13.64
N VAL A 326 -10.45 13.60 -13.29
CA VAL A 326 -9.00 13.57 -13.07
C VAL A 326 -8.64 12.67 -11.89
N SER A 327 -9.42 12.71 -10.79
CA SER A 327 -9.24 11.81 -9.65
C SER A 327 -9.43 10.34 -10.02
N ALA A 328 -10.47 10.03 -10.82
CA ALA A 328 -10.71 8.69 -11.33
C ALA A 328 -9.55 8.20 -12.22
N MET A 329 -9.10 9.04 -13.16
CA MET A 329 -7.95 8.74 -14.04
C MET A 329 -6.67 8.56 -13.25
N PHE A 330 -6.40 9.42 -12.27
CA PHE A 330 -5.24 9.31 -11.41
C PHE A 330 -5.24 7.96 -10.67
N GLY A 331 -6.38 7.57 -10.10
CA GLY A 331 -6.55 6.27 -9.46
C GLY A 331 -6.31 5.11 -10.42
N LEU A 332 -6.91 5.18 -11.63
CA LEU A 332 -6.75 4.16 -12.66
C LEU A 332 -5.31 3.99 -13.13
N PHE A 333 -4.50 5.04 -13.06
CA PHE A 333 -3.13 5.02 -13.59
C PHE A 333 -2.09 4.61 -12.55
N GLN A 334 -2.33 4.86 -11.26
CA GLN A 334 -1.32 4.65 -10.21
C GLN A 334 -1.33 3.27 -9.55
N GLY A 335 -2.48 2.55 -9.55
CA GLY A 335 -2.67 1.36 -8.69
C GLY A 335 -1.70 0.22 -8.94
N GLY A 336 -1.13 0.12 -10.15
CA GLY A 336 -0.18 -0.90 -10.55
C GLY A 336 1.30 -0.57 -10.31
N ILE A 337 1.64 0.68 -9.96
CA ILE A 337 3.03 1.14 -9.87
C ILE A 337 3.79 0.43 -8.74
N VAL A 338 3.23 0.43 -7.53
CA VAL A 338 3.90 -0.16 -6.35
C VAL A 338 4.12 -1.68 -6.49
N PRO A 339 3.15 -2.50 -6.92
CA PRO A 339 3.38 -3.91 -7.21
C PRO A 339 4.46 -4.18 -8.27
N ALA A 340 4.61 -3.31 -9.26
CA ALA A 340 5.62 -3.48 -10.31
C ALA A 340 7.05 -3.49 -9.74
N TYR A 341 7.35 -2.75 -8.67
CA TYR A 341 8.68 -2.80 -8.02
C TYR A 341 8.99 -4.20 -7.46
N ALA A 342 8.01 -4.85 -6.83
CA ALA A 342 8.20 -6.20 -6.32
C ALA A 342 8.46 -7.20 -7.45
N LEU A 343 7.78 -7.04 -8.59
CA LEU A 343 8.00 -7.87 -9.77
C LEU A 343 9.40 -7.64 -10.36
N ILE A 344 9.83 -6.38 -10.53
CA ILE A 344 11.17 -6.04 -11.03
C ILE A 344 12.27 -6.72 -10.20
N ILE A 345 12.11 -6.71 -8.87
CA ILE A 345 13.10 -7.38 -8.00
C ILE A 345 13.11 -8.88 -8.23
N ARG A 346 11.93 -9.52 -8.35
CA ARG A 346 11.84 -10.96 -8.61
C ARG A 346 12.40 -11.36 -9.97
N GLU A 347 12.27 -10.49 -10.99
CA GLU A 347 12.78 -10.72 -12.34
C GLU A 347 14.30 -10.58 -12.46
N HIS A 348 14.92 -9.72 -11.63
CA HIS A 348 16.29 -9.28 -11.84
C HIS A 348 17.26 -9.64 -10.68
N PHE A 349 16.76 -10.07 -9.53
CA PHE A 349 17.61 -10.41 -8.38
C PHE A 349 17.43 -11.87 -7.96
N PRO A 350 18.43 -12.48 -7.30
CA PRO A 350 18.35 -13.85 -6.80
C PRO A 350 17.15 -14.04 -5.86
N ALA A 351 16.47 -15.17 -5.99
CA ALA A 351 15.29 -15.50 -5.19
C ALA A 351 15.56 -15.48 -3.68
N ALA A 352 16.76 -15.88 -3.25
CA ALA A 352 17.18 -15.88 -1.84
C ALA A 352 17.19 -14.47 -1.20
N GLU A 353 17.42 -13.41 -1.99
CA GLU A 353 17.50 -12.04 -1.53
C GLU A 353 16.23 -11.23 -1.84
N ALA A 354 15.34 -11.77 -2.66
CA ALA A 354 14.19 -11.04 -3.21
C ALA A 354 13.27 -10.48 -2.11
N GLY A 355 13.01 -11.23 -1.05
CA GLY A 355 12.16 -10.80 0.06
C GLY A 355 12.69 -9.55 0.77
N ALA A 356 13.97 -9.54 1.17
CA ALA A 356 14.60 -8.42 1.83
C ALA A 356 14.67 -7.19 0.92
N ARG A 357 14.95 -7.39 -0.38
CA ARG A 357 15.05 -6.32 -1.37
C ARG A 357 13.70 -5.68 -1.67
N VAL A 358 12.64 -6.49 -1.81
CA VAL A 358 11.26 -6.01 -1.95
C VAL A 358 10.86 -5.20 -0.72
N GLY A 359 11.10 -5.71 0.47
CA GLY A 359 10.81 -5.00 1.72
C GLY A 359 11.48 -3.64 1.80
N MET A 360 12.75 -3.53 1.38
CA MET A 360 13.49 -2.27 1.35
C MET A 360 12.86 -1.25 0.37
N VAL A 361 12.50 -1.67 -0.85
CA VAL A 361 11.87 -0.77 -1.82
C VAL A 361 10.48 -0.35 -1.36
N LEU A 362 9.67 -1.27 -0.81
CA LEU A 362 8.36 -0.93 -0.25
C LEU A 362 8.47 0.04 0.93
N MET A 363 9.48 -0.09 1.79
CA MET A 363 9.77 0.89 2.83
C MET A 363 10.06 2.27 2.22
N CYS A 364 10.87 2.33 1.16
CA CYS A 364 11.18 3.58 0.45
C CYS A 364 9.91 4.19 -0.19
N THR A 365 8.98 3.38 -0.71
CA THR A 365 7.70 3.90 -1.22
C THR A 365 6.86 4.56 -0.11
N LEU A 366 6.82 3.97 1.08
CA LEU A 366 6.12 4.55 2.23
C LEU A 366 6.78 5.83 2.74
N LEU A 367 8.12 5.88 2.75
CA LEU A 367 8.86 7.12 3.05
C LEU A 367 8.55 8.20 2.00
N GLY A 368 8.41 7.83 0.72
CA GLY A 368 7.95 8.71 -0.34
C GLY A 368 6.55 9.27 -0.07
N MET A 369 5.60 8.42 0.35
CA MET A 369 4.25 8.86 0.74
C MET A 369 4.30 9.83 1.92
N ALA A 370 5.08 9.51 2.95
CA ALA A 370 5.27 10.36 4.13
C ALA A 370 5.82 11.74 3.75
N LEU A 371 6.91 11.76 2.96
CA LEU A 371 7.57 12.99 2.51
C LEU A 371 6.66 13.83 1.63
N GLY A 372 5.99 13.22 0.65
CA GLY A 372 5.16 13.93 -0.32
C GLY A 372 3.91 14.54 0.32
N GLY A 373 3.27 13.84 1.28
CA GLY A 373 2.13 14.37 2.03
C GLY A 373 2.50 15.63 2.83
N TRP A 374 3.60 15.58 3.58
CA TRP A 374 4.10 16.73 4.33
C TRP A 374 4.56 17.88 3.41
N MET A 375 5.37 17.56 2.40
CA MET A 375 5.98 18.54 1.51
C MET A 375 4.92 19.32 0.72
N SER A 376 3.83 18.65 0.31
CA SER A 376 2.73 19.32 -0.41
C SER A 376 2.02 20.35 0.46
N GLY A 377 1.82 20.05 1.76
CA GLY A 377 1.30 21.01 2.73
C GLY A 377 2.26 22.18 2.97
N ALA A 378 3.55 21.90 3.16
CA ALA A 378 4.58 22.93 3.36
C ALA A 378 4.73 23.86 2.13
N ILE A 379 4.63 23.31 0.92
CA ILE A 379 4.64 24.11 -0.32
C ILE A 379 3.38 24.99 -0.39
N PHE A 380 2.23 24.46 0.00
CA PHE A 380 1.00 25.26 0.08
C PHE A 380 1.14 26.42 1.06
N ASP A 381 1.70 26.18 2.24
CA ASP A 381 1.93 27.22 3.25
C ASP A 381 2.84 28.35 2.75
N LEU A 382 3.84 28.02 1.92
CA LEU A 382 4.77 28.99 1.35
C LEU A 382 4.23 29.74 0.14
N THR A 383 3.35 29.12 -0.65
CA THR A 383 2.92 29.64 -1.95
C THR A 383 1.46 30.06 -2.00
N GLY A 384 0.66 29.65 -1.03
CA GLY A 384 -0.79 29.83 -1.02
C GLY A 384 -1.53 29.06 -2.11
N SER A 385 -0.85 28.09 -2.79
CA SER A 385 -1.42 27.43 -3.95
C SER A 385 -1.02 25.96 -4.06
N TYR A 386 -1.98 25.09 -4.31
CA TYR A 386 -1.71 23.68 -4.66
C TYR A 386 -1.08 23.50 -6.04
N ARG A 387 -1.14 24.52 -6.91
CA ARG A 387 -0.51 24.46 -8.24
C ARG A 387 1.01 24.18 -8.12
N ALA A 388 1.68 24.85 -7.16
CA ALA A 388 3.09 24.62 -6.87
C ALA A 388 3.33 23.21 -6.33
N ALA A 389 2.44 22.68 -5.48
CA ALA A 389 2.54 21.31 -4.97
C ALA A 389 2.34 20.26 -6.07
N PHE A 390 1.43 20.47 -7.03
CA PHE A 390 1.30 19.60 -8.20
C PHE A 390 2.55 19.63 -9.08
N LEU A 391 3.12 20.82 -9.35
CA LEU A 391 4.38 20.95 -10.11
C LEU A 391 5.54 20.22 -9.42
N ASN A 392 5.63 20.31 -8.11
CA ASN A 392 6.59 19.53 -7.33
C ASN A 392 6.37 18.02 -7.51
N GLY A 393 5.11 17.54 -7.45
CA GLY A 393 4.78 16.14 -7.72
C GLY A 393 5.18 15.70 -9.12
N ILE A 394 4.97 16.54 -10.15
CA ILE A 394 5.39 16.29 -11.53
C ILE A 394 6.91 16.21 -11.63
N ALA A 395 7.66 17.07 -10.93
CA ALA A 395 9.13 17.02 -10.92
C ALA A 395 9.66 15.71 -10.32
N TRP A 396 9.07 15.25 -9.21
CA TRP A 396 9.40 13.95 -8.62
C TRP A 396 9.01 12.78 -9.53
N ASN A 397 7.88 12.86 -10.21
CA ASN A 397 7.47 11.85 -11.20
C ASN A 397 8.46 11.83 -12.40
N ALA A 398 8.92 12.98 -12.86
CA ALA A 398 9.94 13.06 -13.92
C ALA A 398 11.26 12.41 -13.51
N LEU A 399 11.68 12.56 -12.24
CA LEU A 399 12.85 11.85 -11.72
C LEU A 399 12.63 10.32 -11.73
N ASN A 400 11.46 9.86 -11.29
CA ASN A 400 11.11 8.45 -11.38
C ASN A 400 11.17 7.96 -12.83
N LEU A 401 10.57 8.67 -13.78
CA LEU A 401 10.60 8.34 -15.21
C LEU A 401 12.02 8.26 -15.75
N ALA A 402 12.88 9.22 -15.41
CA ALA A 402 14.28 9.22 -15.84
C ALA A 402 15.03 7.98 -15.34
N ILE A 403 14.83 7.59 -14.08
CA ILE A 403 15.44 6.39 -13.51
C ILE A 403 14.93 5.13 -14.20
N VAL A 404 13.61 5.01 -14.41
CA VAL A 404 13.01 3.83 -15.04
C VAL A 404 13.46 3.69 -16.49
N LEU A 405 13.51 4.79 -17.25
CA LEU A 405 14.05 4.82 -18.63
C LEU A 405 15.53 4.43 -18.66
N PHE A 406 16.33 4.93 -17.72
CA PHE A 406 17.74 4.53 -17.60
C PHE A 406 17.87 3.03 -17.33
N LEU A 407 17.12 2.46 -16.37
CA LEU A 407 17.15 1.03 -16.08
C LEU A 407 16.72 0.20 -17.29
N LEU A 408 15.69 0.64 -18.01
CA LEU A 408 15.19 -0.04 -19.18
C LEU A 408 16.22 -0.02 -20.34
N SER A 409 16.88 1.12 -20.57
CA SER A 409 17.96 1.24 -21.57
C SER A 409 19.12 0.29 -21.28
N ARG A 410 19.47 0.10 -20.00
CA ARG A 410 20.50 -0.86 -19.58
C ARG A 410 20.11 -2.32 -19.88
N VAL A 411 18.85 -2.68 -19.62
CA VAL A 411 18.34 -4.02 -19.95
C VAL A 411 18.40 -4.29 -21.46
N TYR A 412 18.01 -3.33 -22.28
CA TYR A 412 18.09 -3.45 -23.75
C TYR A 412 19.54 -3.55 -24.24
N ALA A 413 20.45 -2.73 -23.72
CA ALA A 413 21.86 -2.78 -24.10
C ALA A 413 22.49 -4.16 -23.78
N MET A 414 22.10 -4.79 -22.66
CA MET A 414 22.57 -6.14 -22.33
C MET A 414 22.00 -7.20 -23.29
N ARG A 415 20.71 -7.15 -23.61
CA ARG A 415 20.10 -8.09 -24.57
C ARG A 415 20.73 -8.00 -25.96
N GLY A 416 21.06 -6.78 -26.41
CA GLY A 416 21.74 -6.56 -27.69
C GLY A 416 23.17 -7.10 -27.74
N ARG A 417 23.87 -7.14 -26.58
CA ARG A 417 25.22 -7.76 -26.47
C ARG A 417 25.17 -9.28 -26.45
N LEU A 418 24.19 -9.86 -25.78
CA LEU A 418 23.99 -11.33 -25.71
C LEU A 418 23.50 -11.92 -27.03
N GLY A 419 22.78 -11.17 -27.87
CA GLY A 419 22.33 -11.61 -29.19
C GLY A 419 23.39 -11.45 -30.30
N ARG A 420 24.57 -10.86 -29.97
CA ARG A 420 25.71 -10.71 -30.91
C ARG A 420 26.92 -11.63 -30.55
N ALA A 421 26.85 -12.31 -29.43
CA ALA A 421 27.82 -13.32 -28.98
C ALA A 421 27.26 -14.74 -29.19
#